data_6618df19ac39440a3054d3a5b940b2eb
#
_entry.id   6618df19ac39440a3054d3a5b940b2eb
#
_cell.length_a   1.000
_cell.length_b   1.000
_cell.length_c   1.000
_cell.angle_alpha   90.00
_cell.angle_beta   90.00
_cell.angle_gamma   90.00
#
_symmetry.space_group_name_H-M   'P 1'
#
loop_
_entity.id
_entity.type
_entity.pdbx_description
1 polymer ?
#
loop_
_entity_poly.entity_id
_entity_poly.type
_entity_poly.pdbx_seq_one_letter_code
_entity_poly.pdbx_strand_id
1 'polypeptide(L)'
;MSLKTVAQFPVARPRRLRQSAALRRLVCETHLQVSQLVLPLFVRQGRKLRQPIGSMPGVYQLSPDELVREANQAFAAGVPAVLLFGIPDRKDAKASGAYAKNGIVQQAVRLLKRELPELLVVTDVCLCEYMAHGHCGIVHQTQRGAKILNDPSLKLLARAAVSHAEAGADMVAPSDMMDGRVRAIRAELDRSGFADTPIMAYAAK
;
A
#
# COMPACT_ATOMS: atom_id res chain seq x y z
N MET A 1 -29.09 5.47 30.83
CA MET A 1 -29.43 4.64 29.64
C MET A 1 -29.51 3.20 30.11
N SER A 2 -30.69 2.57 30.14
CA SER A 2 -30.87 1.17 30.54
C SER A 2 -30.24 0.28 29.47
N LEU A 3 -29.28 -0.55 29.86
CA LEU A 3 -28.73 -1.61 29.02
C LEU A 3 -29.90 -2.56 28.68
N LYS A 4 -30.33 -2.57 27.40
CA LYS A 4 -31.32 -3.52 26.91
C LYS A 4 -30.79 -4.94 27.20
N THR A 5 -31.47 -5.68 28.04
CA THR A 5 -31.13 -7.08 28.35
C THR A 5 -31.18 -7.88 27.05
N VAL A 6 -30.03 -8.35 26.56
CA VAL A 6 -29.97 -9.23 25.40
C VAL A 6 -30.69 -10.53 25.77
N ALA A 7 -31.68 -10.95 24.99
CA ALA A 7 -32.43 -12.17 25.24
C ALA A 7 -31.46 -13.37 25.35
N GLN A 8 -31.64 -14.20 26.37
CA GLN A 8 -30.79 -15.36 26.65
C GLN A 8 -31.42 -16.66 26.16
N PHE A 9 -30.62 -17.71 26.10
CA PHE A 9 -31.14 -19.06 25.85
C PHE A 9 -32.19 -19.45 26.91
N PRO A 10 -33.30 -20.10 26.53
CA PRO A 10 -33.60 -20.69 25.21
C PRO A 10 -34.29 -19.75 24.24
N VAL A 11 -34.62 -18.51 24.61
CA VAL A 11 -35.31 -17.54 23.75
C VAL A 11 -34.40 -17.10 22.58
N ALA A 12 -33.19 -16.69 22.90
CA ALA A 12 -32.16 -16.37 21.89
C ALA A 12 -31.48 -17.65 21.39
N ARG A 13 -31.66 -17.96 20.14
CA ARG A 13 -31.02 -19.10 19.46
C ARG A 13 -30.44 -18.66 18.11
N PRO A 14 -29.24 -18.11 18.04
CA PRO A 14 -28.63 -17.61 16.81
C PRO A 14 -28.53 -18.66 15.69
N ARG A 15 -28.43 -19.95 16.05
CA ARG A 15 -28.40 -21.05 15.04
C ARG A 15 -29.69 -21.18 14.23
N ARG A 16 -30.80 -20.57 14.65
CA ARG A 16 -32.04 -20.54 13.84
C ARG A 16 -31.81 -19.91 12.47
N LEU A 17 -30.95 -18.89 12.39
CA LEU A 17 -30.59 -18.16 11.14
C LEU A 17 -29.57 -18.90 10.27
N ARG A 18 -29.10 -20.07 10.71
CA ARG A 18 -28.08 -20.84 9.99
C ARG A 18 -28.58 -22.14 9.35
N GLN A 19 -29.89 -22.41 9.46
CA GLN A 19 -30.47 -23.70 9.06
C GLN A 19 -30.45 -23.94 7.54
N SER A 20 -30.53 -22.88 6.73
CA SER A 20 -30.51 -23.00 5.27
C SER A 20 -29.52 -22.05 4.63
N ALA A 21 -29.09 -22.36 3.41
CA ALA A 21 -28.22 -21.47 2.63
C ALA A 21 -28.92 -20.12 2.34
N ALA A 22 -30.23 -20.13 2.12
CA ALA A 22 -31.03 -18.93 1.90
C ALA A 22 -31.02 -18.00 3.14
N LEU A 23 -31.28 -18.57 4.33
CA LEU A 23 -31.22 -17.80 5.57
C LEU A 23 -29.81 -17.22 5.84
N ARG A 24 -28.78 -18.03 5.62
CA ARG A 24 -27.40 -17.52 5.79
C ARG A 24 -27.09 -16.37 4.83
N ARG A 25 -27.50 -16.43 3.58
CA ARG A 25 -27.36 -15.33 2.61
C ARG A 25 -28.13 -14.09 3.03
N LEU A 26 -29.37 -14.27 3.51
CA LEU A 26 -30.23 -13.17 3.95
C LEU A 26 -29.63 -12.35 5.10
N VAL A 27 -28.96 -13.01 6.04
CA VAL A 27 -28.38 -12.38 7.25
C VAL A 27 -26.87 -12.15 7.13
N CYS A 28 -26.30 -12.30 5.95
CA CYS A 28 -24.88 -12.05 5.71
C CYS A 28 -24.60 -10.56 5.82
N GLU A 29 -23.71 -10.16 6.72
CA GLU A 29 -23.33 -8.76 6.94
C GLU A 29 -22.10 -8.37 6.09
N THR A 30 -21.28 -9.36 5.69
CA THR A 30 -20.07 -9.12 4.92
C THR A 30 -20.25 -9.57 3.48
N HIS A 31 -20.14 -8.63 2.56
CA HIS A 31 -20.18 -8.88 1.12
C HIS A 31 -18.87 -8.44 0.48
N LEU A 32 -18.20 -9.36 -0.22
CA LEU A 32 -17.00 -9.04 -1.00
C LEU A 32 -17.40 -8.75 -2.45
N GLN A 33 -17.06 -7.56 -2.92
CA GLN A 33 -17.27 -7.13 -4.29
C GLN A 33 -15.94 -6.85 -4.98
N VAL A 34 -15.85 -7.02 -6.29
CA VAL A 34 -14.62 -6.74 -7.05
C VAL A 34 -14.18 -5.28 -6.89
N SER A 35 -15.15 -4.35 -6.78
CA SER A 35 -14.91 -2.93 -6.56
C SER A 35 -14.23 -2.58 -5.20
N GLN A 36 -14.09 -3.56 -4.31
CA GLN A 36 -13.40 -3.40 -3.01
C GLN A 36 -11.96 -3.96 -3.05
N LEU A 37 -11.54 -4.53 -4.18
CA LEU A 37 -10.22 -5.14 -4.30
C LEU A 37 -9.15 -4.11 -4.72
N VAL A 38 -7.95 -4.31 -4.19
CA VAL A 38 -6.75 -3.56 -4.56
C VAL A 38 -5.68 -4.58 -5.00
N LEU A 39 -5.21 -4.48 -6.24
CA LEU A 39 -4.21 -5.42 -6.77
C LEU A 39 -2.78 -4.94 -6.44
N PRO A 40 -1.98 -5.71 -5.67
CA PRO A 40 -0.58 -5.38 -5.44
C PRO A 40 0.26 -5.68 -6.69
N LEU A 41 1.09 -4.73 -7.10
CA LEU A 41 1.98 -4.83 -8.26
C LEU A 41 3.39 -4.39 -7.91
N PHE A 42 4.38 -5.14 -8.39
CA PHE A 42 5.80 -4.87 -8.17
C PHE A 42 6.42 -4.31 -9.44
N VAL A 43 6.95 -3.08 -9.36
CA VAL A 43 7.54 -2.41 -10.50
C VAL A 43 9.06 -2.25 -10.35
N ARG A 44 9.80 -2.56 -11.42
CA ARG A 44 11.25 -2.37 -11.53
C ARG A 44 11.63 -1.77 -12.88
N GLN A 45 12.85 -1.26 -12.97
CA GLN A 45 13.37 -0.78 -14.25
C GLN A 45 13.49 -1.92 -15.28
N GLY A 46 13.24 -1.56 -16.54
CA GLY A 46 13.35 -2.50 -17.66
C GLY A 46 12.35 -2.20 -18.76
N ARG A 47 12.33 -3.10 -19.74
CA ARG A 47 11.37 -3.08 -20.85
C ARG A 47 11.01 -4.53 -21.20
N LYS A 48 9.71 -4.79 -21.40
CA LYS A 48 9.16 -6.12 -21.69
C LYS A 48 9.59 -7.18 -20.66
N LEU A 49 9.75 -6.76 -19.40
CA LEU A 49 10.21 -7.63 -18.34
C LEU A 49 9.03 -8.06 -17.48
N ARG A 50 8.88 -9.38 -17.35
CA ARG A 50 7.92 -10.06 -16.50
C ARG A 50 8.63 -11.20 -15.77
N GLN A 51 9.23 -10.89 -14.62
CA GLN A 51 10.03 -11.84 -13.85
C GLN A 51 9.20 -12.42 -12.70
N PRO A 52 9.00 -13.76 -12.63
CA PRO A 52 8.21 -14.36 -11.55
C PRO A 52 8.90 -14.17 -10.19
N ILE A 53 8.10 -13.96 -9.14
CA ILE A 53 8.56 -13.93 -7.75
C ILE A 53 8.40 -15.34 -7.18
N GLY A 54 9.51 -16.05 -6.93
CA GLY A 54 9.49 -17.47 -6.57
C GLY A 54 8.67 -17.80 -5.32
N SER A 55 8.62 -16.90 -4.33
CA SER A 55 7.83 -17.05 -3.10
C SER A 55 6.35 -16.70 -3.25
N MET A 56 5.93 -16.13 -4.40
CA MET A 56 4.57 -15.65 -4.66
C MET A 56 4.08 -16.16 -6.01
N PRO A 57 3.57 -17.41 -6.11
CA PRO A 57 3.11 -17.98 -7.37
C PRO A 57 2.08 -17.09 -8.08
N GLY A 58 2.29 -16.82 -9.38
CA GLY A 58 1.44 -15.96 -10.18
C GLY A 58 1.71 -14.46 -10.05
N VAL A 59 2.64 -14.04 -9.19
CA VAL A 59 3.05 -12.64 -9.02
C VAL A 59 4.40 -12.40 -9.68
N TYR A 60 4.56 -11.21 -10.29
CA TYR A 60 5.72 -10.86 -11.10
C TYR A 60 6.29 -9.49 -10.71
N GLN A 61 7.60 -9.35 -10.87
CA GLN A 61 8.23 -8.04 -11.00
C GLN A 61 8.09 -7.58 -12.46
N LEU A 62 7.53 -6.40 -12.65
CA LEU A 62 7.12 -5.91 -13.96
C LEU A 62 7.92 -4.66 -14.35
N SER A 63 8.32 -4.56 -15.62
CA SER A 63 8.73 -3.27 -16.17
C SER A 63 7.53 -2.34 -16.35
N PRO A 64 7.72 -1.01 -16.49
CA PRO A 64 6.61 -0.06 -16.59
C PRO A 64 5.60 -0.38 -17.71
N ASP A 65 6.05 -0.87 -18.85
CA ASP A 65 5.19 -1.28 -19.97
C ASP A 65 4.35 -2.52 -19.64
N GLU A 66 4.92 -3.53 -18.97
CA GLU A 66 4.19 -4.72 -18.52
C GLU A 66 3.28 -4.40 -17.35
N LEU A 67 3.67 -3.43 -16.47
CA LEU A 67 2.82 -2.92 -15.39
C LEU A 67 1.51 -2.35 -15.92
N VAL A 68 1.56 -1.52 -16.97
CA VAL A 68 0.35 -0.96 -17.61
C VAL A 68 -0.54 -2.06 -18.15
N ARG A 69 0.02 -3.10 -18.78
CA ARG A 69 -0.76 -4.24 -19.26
C ARG A 69 -1.49 -4.96 -18.15
N GLU A 70 -0.78 -5.28 -17.06
CA GLU A 70 -1.34 -5.98 -15.90
C GLU A 70 -2.44 -5.14 -15.23
N ALA A 71 -2.16 -3.85 -15.01
CA ALA A 71 -3.11 -2.91 -14.42
C ALA A 71 -4.37 -2.76 -15.29
N ASN A 72 -4.22 -2.68 -16.62
CA ASN A 72 -5.36 -2.59 -17.53
C ASN A 72 -6.22 -3.86 -17.53
N GLN A 73 -5.61 -5.05 -17.45
CA GLN A 73 -6.34 -6.30 -17.33
C GLN A 73 -7.15 -6.37 -16.03
N ALA A 74 -6.57 -5.94 -14.90
CA ALA A 74 -7.26 -5.89 -13.61
C ALA A 74 -8.41 -4.88 -13.64
N PHE A 75 -8.19 -3.70 -14.20
CA PHE A 75 -9.20 -2.65 -14.34
C PHE A 75 -10.36 -3.10 -15.21
N ALA A 76 -10.09 -3.74 -16.36
CA ALA A 76 -11.11 -4.33 -17.23
C ALA A 76 -11.91 -5.46 -16.54
N ALA A 77 -11.31 -6.17 -15.58
CA ALA A 77 -11.98 -7.16 -14.74
C ALA A 77 -12.79 -6.54 -13.58
N GLY A 78 -12.82 -5.21 -13.45
CA GLY A 78 -13.57 -4.47 -12.45
C GLY A 78 -12.80 -4.16 -11.15
N VAL A 79 -11.49 -4.44 -11.07
CA VAL A 79 -10.64 -4.06 -9.94
C VAL A 79 -10.26 -2.58 -10.06
N PRO A 80 -10.74 -1.69 -9.19
CA PRO A 80 -10.62 -0.24 -9.39
C PRO A 80 -9.26 0.31 -9.00
N ALA A 81 -8.44 -0.43 -8.26
CA ALA A 81 -7.23 0.09 -7.63
C ALA A 81 -6.04 -0.86 -7.75
N VAL A 82 -4.84 -0.28 -7.85
CA VAL A 82 -3.57 -1.00 -7.73
C VAL A 82 -2.74 -0.43 -6.57
N LEU A 83 -1.95 -1.28 -5.92
CA LEU A 83 -0.98 -0.89 -4.90
C LEU A 83 0.43 -1.17 -5.42
N LEU A 84 1.24 -0.12 -5.59
CA LEU A 84 2.56 -0.19 -6.19
C LEU A 84 3.67 -0.39 -5.15
N PHE A 85 4.50 -1.41 -5.36
CA PHE A 85 5.76 -1.64 -4.69
C PHE A 85 6.91 -1.42 -5.66
N GLY A 86 7.85 -0.53 -5.29
CA GLY A 86 9.00 -0.21 -6.13
C GLY A 86 10.19 -1.10 -5.83
N ILE A 87 10.83 -1.64 -6.87
CA ILE A 87 12.08 -2.39 -6.75
C ILE A 87 13.17 -1.55 -7.43
N PRO A 88 14.00 -0.81 -6.66
CA PRO A 88 15.04 0.03 -7.22
C PRO A 88 16.24 -0.82 -7.70
N ASP A 89 16.95 -0.35 -8.72
CA ASP A 89 18.19 -1.00 -9.19
C ASP A 89 19.34 -0.84 -8.18
N ARG A 90 19.30 0.23 -7.38
CA ARG A 90 20.32 0.54 -6.37
C ARG A 90 19.67 0.88 -5.05
N LYS A 91 20.28 0.38 -3.98
CA LYS A 91 19.92 0.70 -2.60
C LYS A 91 21.06 1.48 -1.97
N ASP A 92 20.73 2.41 -1.08
CA ASP A 92 21.73 3.20 -0.34
C ASP A 92 21.34 3.39 1.14
N ALA A 93 22.22 4.05 1.89
CA ALA A 93 22.02 4.29 3.32
C ALA A 93 20.95 5.36 3.64
N LYS A 94 20.46 6.08 2.63
CA LYS A 94 19.49 7.18 2.76
C LYS A 94 18.16 6.89 2.07
N ALA A 95 18.00 5.68 1.47
CA ALA A 95 16.84 5.31 0.67
C ALA A 95 16.51 6.36 -0.41
N SER A 96 17.52 6.92 -1.07
CA SER A 96 17.34 8.07 -1.98
C SER A 96 16.40 7.77 -3.13
N GLY A 97 16.32 6.52 -3.58
CA GLY A 97 15.39 6.06 -4.60
C GLY A 97 13.91 6.18 -4.23
N ALA A 98 13.58 6.16 -2.92
CA ALA A 98 12.19 6.23 -2.45
C ALA A 98 11.52 7.58 -2.73
N TYR A 99 12.31 8.66 -2.70
CA TYR A 99 11.82 10.04 -2.88
C TYR A 99 12.44 10.76 -4.08
N ALA A 100 13.12 10.02 -4.95
CA ALA A 100 13.70 10.59 -6.16
C ALA A 100 12.59 11.01 -7.14
N LYS A 101 12.67 12.22 -7.71
CA LYS A 101 11.69 12.73 -8.68
C LYS A 101 11.44 11.76 -9.84
N ASN A 102 12.48 11.04 -10.26
CA ASN A 102 12.44 10.01 -11.31
C ASN A 102 12.67 8.61 -10.73
N GLY A 103 12.25 8.36 -9.49
CA GLY A 103 12.22 7.03 -8.89
C GLY A 103 11.28 6.10 -9.66
N ILE A 104 11.46 4.79 -9.49
CA ILE A 104 10.69 3.82 -10.26
C ILE A 104 9.19 3.90 -9.96
N VAL A 105 8.79 4.14 -8.71
CA VAL A 105 7.37 4.32 -8.33
C VAL A 105 6.82 5.60 -8.96
N GLN A 106 7.55 6.73 -8.87
CA GLN A 106 7.10 8.00 -9.44
C GLN A 106 6.94 7.94 -10.96
N GLN A 107 7.82 7.20 -11.65
CA GLN A 107 7.67 6.94 -13.09
C GLN A 107 6.44 6.08 -13.39
N ALA A 108 6.23 5.02 -12.62
CA ALA A 108 5.09 4.11 -12.77
C ALA A 108 3.76 4.82 -12.51
N VAL A 109 3.67 5.65 -11.47
CA VAL A 109 2.49 6.47 -11.18
C VAL A 109 2.13 7.38 -12.34
N ARG A 110 3.09 8.18 -12.82
CA ARG A 110 2.85 9.08 -13.96
C ARG A 110 2.40 8.32 -15.21
N LEU A 111 3.00 7.16 -15.46
CA LEU A 111 2.64 6.32 -16.60
C LEU A 111 1.22 5.77 -16.47
N LEU A 112 0.86 5.20 -15.32
CA LEU A 112 -0.47 4.66 -15.07
C LEU A 112 -1.54 5.75 -15.14
N LYS A 113 -1.32 6.92 -14.54
CA LYS A 113 -2.28 8.04 -14.57
C LYS A 113 -2.47 8.59 -15.98
N ARG A 114 -1.45 8.50 -16.87
CA ARG A 114 -1.58 8.88 -18.27
C ARG A 114 -2.36 7.85 -19.08
N GLU A 115 -2.05 6.56 -18.92
CA GLU A 115 -2.64 5.47 -19.71
C GLU A 115 -4.01 5.00 -19.19
N LEU A 116 -4.23 5.09 -17.88
CA LEU A 116 -5.44 4.62 -17.17
C LEU A 116 -5.87 5.69 -16.16
N PRO A 117 -6.40 6.85 -16.59
CA PRO A 117 -6.69 7.99 -15.71
C PRO A 117 -7.72 7.66 -14.61
N GLU A 118 -8.65 6.76 -14.86
CA GLU A 118 -9.70 6.34 -13.91
C GLU A 118 -9.21 5.30 -12.89
N LEU A 119 -8.04 4.69 -13.10
CA LEU A 119 -7.48 3.72 -12.17
C LEU A 119 -6.98 4.43 -10.91
N LEU A 120 -7.39 3.96 -9.74
CA LEU A 120 -6.84 4.39 -8.46
C LEU A 120 -5.43 3.82 -8.27
N VAL A 121 -4.45 4.71 -8.17
CA VAL A 121 -3.05 4.33 -7.95
C VAL A 121 -2.67 4.62 -6.50
N VAL A 122 -2.57 3.55 -5.72
CA VAL A 122 -2.07 3.56 -4.34
C VAL A 122 -0.58 3.24 -4.36
N THR A 123 0.20 3.91 -3.54
CA THR A 123 1.65 3.65 -3.46
C THR A 123 2.08 3.23 -2.06
N ASP A 124 2.83 2.16 -1.96
CA ASP A 124 3.50 1.78 -0.72
C ASP A 124 4.52 2.84 -0.29
N VAL A 125 4.53 3.17 0.99
CA VAL A 125 5.51 4.09 1.59
C VAL A 125 6.30 3.35 2.65
N CYS A 126 7.45 2.83 2.24
CA CYS A 126 8.42 2.19 3.12
C CYS A 126 9.84 2.53 2.65
N LEU A 127 10.83 2.24 3.49
CA LEU A 127 12.24 2.45 3.18
C LEU A 127 13.00 1.14 2.94
N CYS A 128 12.44 -0.01 3.32
CA CYS A 128 13.14 -1.30 3.27
C CYS A 128 13.54 -1.72 1.85
N GLU A 129 12.76 -1.38 0.85
CA GLU A 129 13.05 -1.65 -0.55
C GLU A 129 14.27 -0.86 -1.05
N TYR A 130 14.53 0.30 -0.45
CA TYR A 130 15.52 1.29 -0.89
C TYR A 130 16.78 1.36 -0.01
N MET A 131 16.69 0.85 1.24
CA MET A 131 17.83 0.80 2.17
C MET A 131 18.76 -0.37 1.88
N ALA A 132 20.06 -0.13 1.87
CA ALA A 132 21.07 -1.15 1.62
C ALA A 132 21.01 -2.33 2.61
N HIS A 133 20.60 -2.07 3.86
CA HIS A 133 20.46 -3.07 4.93
C HIS A 133 19.05 -3.73 4.97
N GLY A 134 18.09 -3.28 4.16
CA GLY A 134 16.75 -3.87 4.07
C GLY A 134 15.79 -3.58 5.24
N HIS A 135 16.15 -2.73 6.20
CA HIS A 135 15.26 -2.30 7.28
C HIS A 135 14.42 -1.08 6.88
N CYS A 136 13.24 -0.92 7.51
CA CYS A 136 12.29 0.15 7.20
C CYS A 136 12.69 1.55 7.66
N GLY A 137 13.87 1.75 8.23
CA GLY A 137 14.34 3.05 8.76
C GLY A 137 15.84 3.22 8.73
N ILE A 138 16.29 4.40 9.15
CA ILE A 138 17.72 4.71 9.28
C ILE A 138 18.32 3.86 10.41
N VAL A 139 19.39 3.15 10.10
CA VAL A 139 20.12 2.32 11.07
C VAL A 139 21.34 3.09 11.57
N HIS A 140 21.51 3.12 12.90
CA HIS A 140 22.68 3.60 13.59
C HIS A 140 23.41 2.42 14.25
N GLN A 141 24.70 2.24 13.94
CA GLN A 141 25.54 1.22 14.58
C GLN A 141 25.96 1.70 15.97
N THR A 142 25.77 0.85 16.97
CA THR A 142 26.18 1.08 18.35
C THR A 142 27.08 -0.04 18.84
N GLN A 143 27.76 0.14 19.96
CA GLN A 143 28.55 -0.93 20.59
C GLN A 143 27.70 -2.16 20.99
N ARG A 144 26.38 -1.99 21.14
CA ARG A 144 25.42 -3.06 21.50
C ARG A 144 24.64 -3.63 20.29
N GLY A 145 25.05 -3.26 19.06
CA GLY A 145 24.39 -3.67 17.82
C GLY A 145 23.69 -2.53 17.07
N ALA A 146 22.95 -2.86 16.04
CA ALA A 146 22.24 -1.90 15.21
C ALA A 146 20.96 -1.40 15.88
N LYS A 147 20.70 -0.08 15.84
CA LYS A 147 19.49 0.56 16.32
C LYS A 147 18.82 1.31 15.16
N ILE A 148 17.52 1.11 14.99
CA ILE A 148 16.69 1.87 14.05
C ILE A 148 16.33 3.21 14.71
N LEU A 149 16.56 4.31 14.00
CA LEU A 149 16.24 5.66 14.45
C LEU A 149 14.86 6.07 13.95
N ASN A 150 13.88 6.14 14.86
CA ASN A 150 12.49 6.48 14.53
C ASN A 150 12.36 7.86 13.85
N ASP A 151 12.68 8.92 14.59
CA ASP A 151 12.37 10.30 14.16
C ASP A 151 13.10 10.74 12.87
N PRO A 152 14.38 10.39 12.64
CA PRO A 152 15.01 10.62 11.34
C PRO A 152 14.34 9.87 10.20
N SER A 153 13.81 8.66 10.46
CA SER A 153 13.11 7.85 9.45
C SER A 153 11.78 8.47 9.06
N LEU A 154 11.04 9.09 10.00
CA LEU A 154 9.78 9.79 9.72
C LEU A 154 9.93 10.86 8.62
N LYS A 155 11.05 11.59 8.62
CA LYS A 155 11.34 12.62 7.62
C LYS A 155 11.47 12.04 6.21
N LEU A 156 12.09 10.87 6.09
CA LEU A 156 12.26 10.19 4.80
C LEU A 156 10.95 9.61 4.30
N LEU A 157 10.15 9.01 5.20
CA LEU A 157 8.82 8.49 4.87
C LEU A 157 7.89 9.59 4.41
N ALA A 158 7.83 10.71 5.13
CA ALA A 158 7.03 11.86 4.75
C ALA A 158 7.46 12.43 3.39
N ARG A 159 8.77 12.54 3.14
CA ARG A 159 9.32 12.97 1.85
C ARG A 159 8.97 12.01 0.71
N ALA A 160 9.01 10.69 0.96
CA ALA A 160 8.61 9.69 -0.03
C ALA A 160 7.12 9.84 -0.37
N ALA A 161 6.24 9.97 0.64
CA ALA A 161 4.81 10.17 0.43
C ALA A 161 4.50 11.41 -0.41
N VAL A 162 5.14 12.55 -0.12
CA VAL A 162 5.00 13.78 -0.91
C VAL A 162 5.45 13.55 -2.36
N SER A 163 6.60 12.90 -2.58
CA SER A 163 7.10 12.65 -3.93
C SER A 163 6.17 11.73 -4.76
N HIS A 164 5.46 10.82 -4.09
CA HIS A 164 4.44 9.98 -4.73
C HIS A 164 3.19 10.79 -5.09
N ALA A 165 2.72 11.67 -4.20
CA ALA A 165 1.61 12.58 -4.47
C ALA A 165 1.94 13.56 -5.61
N GLU A 166 3.16 14.12 -5.64
CA GLU A 166 3.65 14.96 -6.76
C GLU A 166 3.68 14.20 -8.10
N ALA A 167 3.88 12.89 -8.06
CA ALA A 167 3.83 12.06 -9.26
C ALA A 167 2.40 11.75 -9.72
N GLY A 168 1.37 12.06 -8.91
CA GLY A 168 -0.04 11.85 -9.19
C GLY A 168 -0.64 10.60 -8.54
N ALA A 169 -0.02 10.07 -7.46
CA ALA A 169 -0.64 8.99 -6.69
C ALA A 169 -1.94 9.46 -6.05
N ASP A 170 -3.00 8.65 -6.16
CA ASP A 170 -4.32 8.98 -5.60
C ASP A 170 -4.36 8.74 -4.08
N MET A 171 -3.48 7.87 -3.56
CA MET A 171 -3.42 7.51 -2.14
C MET A 171 -2.01 7.01 -1.78
N VAL A 172 -1.56 7.29 -0.55
CA VAL A 172 -0.30 6.77 -0.02
C VAL A 172 -0.55 5.77 1.10
N ALA A 173 0.22 4.68 1.13
CA ALA A 173 -0.03 3.56 2.05
C ALA A 173 1.25 3.21 2.85
N PRO A 174 1.47 3.84 4.03
CA PRO A 174 2.65 3.55 4.84
C PRO A 174 2.60 2.13 5.43
N SER A 175 3.60 1.32 5.09
CA SER A 175 3.77 -0.06 5.54
C SER A 175 4.95 -0.25 6.48
N ASP A 176 5.66 0.81 6.82
CA ASP A 176 6.76 0.82 7.77
C ASP A 176 6.29 0.61 9.23
N MET A 177 7.22 0.60 10.19
CA MET A 177 6.96 0.38 11.63
C MET A 177 7.31 1.58 12.50
N MET A 178 7.44 2.80 11.94
CA MET A 178 7.85 3.98 12.71
C MET A 178 6.68 4.56 13.51
N ASP A 179 6.93 4.86 14.79
CA ASP A 179 5.96 5.53 15.65
C ASP A 179 5.65 6.93 15.12
N GLY A 180 4.36 7.26 15.02
CA GLY A 180 3.90 8.57 14.57
C GLY A 180 3.97 8.82 13.05
N ARG A 181 4.24 7.80 12.23
CA ARG A 181 4.39 7.94 10.77
C ARG A 181 3.18 8.54 10.06
N VAL A 182 1.96 8.16 10.44
CA VAL A 182 0.74 8.70 9.82
C VAL A 182 0.66 10.21 10.05
N ARG A 183 0.91 10.67 11.28
CA ARG A 183 0.94 12.11 11.59
C ARG A 183 2.03 12.85 10.82
N ALA A 184 3.24 12.27 10.74
CA ALA A 184 4.35 12.90 10.02
C ALA A 184 4.06 13.02 8.51
N ILE A 185 3.53 11.97 7.89
CA ILE A 185 3.14 11.95 6.48
C ILE A 185 2.00 12.94 6.24
N ARG A 186 0.95 12.94 7.08
CA ARG A 186 -0.20 13.85 6.94
C ARG A 186 0.23 15.31 6.99
N ALA A 187 1.03 15.67 8.01
CA ALA A 187 1.51 17.04 8.17
C ALA A 187 2.35 17.52 6.97
N GLU A 188 3.18 16.63 6.40
CA GLU A 188 4.02 17.00 5.26
C GLU A 188 3.22 17.08 3.95
N LEU A 189 2.26 16.20 3.73
CA LEU A 189 1.33 16.29 2.60
C LEU A 189 0.54 17.60 2.63
N ASP A 190 -0.03 17.95 3.80
CA ASP A 190 -0.79 19.21 3.97
C ASP A 190 0.08 20.43 3.68
N ARG A 191 1.30 20.46 4.23
CA ARG A 191 2.26 21.55 4.01
C ARG A 191 2.68 21.69 2.55
N SER A 192 2.69 20.59 1.81
CA SER A 192 3.10 20.53 0.41
C SER A 192 1.95 20.73 -0.58
N GLY A 193 0.73 21.03 -0.10
CA GLY A 193 -0.43 21.28 -0.95
C GLY A 193 -1.23 20.02 -1.34
N PHE A 194 -0.99 18.88 -0.68
CA PHE A 194 -1.66 17.60 -0.93
C PHE A 194 -2.62 17.23 0.21
N ALA A 195 -3.36 18.19 0.73
CA ALA A 195 -4.30 18.00 1.85
C ALA A 195 -5.36 16.92 1.55
N ASP A 196 -5.78 16.81 0.30
CA ASP A 196 -6.81 15.86 -0.14
C ASP A 196 -6.29 14.45 -0.44
N THR A 197 -4.95 14.23 -0.40
CA THR A 197 -4.40 12.89 -0.62
C THR A 197 -4.66 12.01 0.59
N PRO A 198 -5.46 10.92 0.50
CA PRO A 198 -5.73 10.03 1.60
C PRO A 198 -4.52 9.17 1.98
N ILE A 199 -4.51 8.69 3.23
CA ILE A 199 -3.51 7.78 3.76
C ILE A 199 -4.18 6.47 4.16
N MET A 200 -3.77 5.36 3.57
CA MET A 200 -4.19 4.00 3.92
C MET A 200 -3.09 3.31 4.73
N ALA A 201 -3.12 3.45 6.06
CA ALA A 201 -2.10 2.85 6.91
C ALA A 201 -2.29 1.34 7.05
N TYR A 202 -1.20 0.57 6.96
CA TYR A 202 -1.21 -0.84 7.30
C TYR A 202 -1.39 -1.00 8.81
N ALA A 203 -2.24 -1.96 9.21
CA ALA A 203 -2.52 -2.27 10.61
C ALA A 203 -1.76 -3.50 11.13
N ALA A 204 -1.39 -4.42 10.24
CA ALA A 204 -0.65 -5.63 10.57
C ALA A 204 0.65 -5.71 9.77
N LYS A 205 1.76 -5.93 10.46
CA LYS A 205 3.09 -6.11 9.87
C LYS A 205 3.96 -7.06 10.70
#